data_6746fbc734fa2c973cba58c6d69d9b9c
#
_entry.id   6746fbc734fa2c973cba58c6d69d9b9c
#
_cell.length_a   1.000
_cell.length_b   1.000
_cell.length_c   1.000
_cell.angle_alpha   90.00
_cell.angle_beta   90.00
_cell.angle_gamma   90.00
#
_symmetry.space_group_name_H-M   'P 1'
#
loop_
_entity.id
_entity.type
_entity.pdbx_description
1 polymer ?
#
loop_
_entity_poly.entity_id
_entity_poly.type
_entity_poly.pdbx_seq_one_letter_code
_entity_poly.pdbx_strand_id
1 'polypeptide(L)'
;MPPDALLSSHNLLQAGDPPAVEIVNGAGRAPAVLVCDHASNAVPARLSHLGLDDAALGRHIAWDIGAALVGRALAGLLDAPLLLAGYSRLVIDLNRDPGDPTSICVISDRSIVPGNRDLTQGHKAARKREMFAPYHEAVAQAVLAKGKPAVVSLHSFTPVIAGWGHERQERPWHLGVLYHHDHGMAPALLAALRARGDLVVGDNEPYSARNGHGYTLAVHAESAGLPNVEIEIRQDLIADAAGAERMAGILADALKPLLAALP
;
A
#
# COMPACT_ATOMS: atom_id res chain seq x y z
N MET A 1 19.30 34.16 0.73
CA MET A 1 18.67 33.30 -0.27
C MET A 1 17.46 32.67 0.39
N PRO A 2 16.26 32.74 -0.16
CA PRO A 2 15.11 32.07 0.42
C PRO A 2 15.36 30.55 0.36
N PRO A 3 14.91 29.77 1.38
CA PRO A 3 15.11 28.32 1.45
C PRO A 3 14.53 27.55 0.24
N ASP A 4 13.58 28.13 -0.47
CA ASP A 4 12.96 27.56 -1.66
C ASP A 4 13.88 27.39 -2.89
N ALA A 5 14.91 28.22 -3.02
CA ALA A 5 15.82 28.14 -4.17
C ALA A 5 16.78 26.96 -4.08
N LEU A 6 17.01 26.41 -2.88
CA LEU A 6 17.93 25.30 -2.66
C LEU A 6 17.33 23.93 -2.96
N LEU A 7 16.00 23.78 -2.81
CA LEU A 7 15.32 22.48 -3.07
C LEU A 7 14.94 22.26 -4.54
N SER A 8 14.91 23.32 -5.36
CA SER A 8 14.64 23.17 -6.80
C SER A 8 15.83 22.64 -7.60
N SER A 9 17.04 22.65 -7.04
CA SER A 9 18.28 22.23 -7.70
C SER A 9 18.94 20.97 -7.10
N HIS A 10 18.44 20.44 -5.99
CA HIS A 10 19.04 19.29 -5.31
C HIS A 10 18.00 18.16 -5.20
N ASN A 11 18.44 16.93 -5.41
CA ASN A 11 17.62 15.74 -5.18
C ASN A 11 17.16 15.72 -3.72
N LEU A 12 15.88 15.34 -3.50
CA LEU A 12 15.33 15.16 -2.18
C LEU A 12 15.97 13.98 -1.45
N LEU A 13 16.21 12.89 -2.20
CA LEU A 13 16.95 11.73 -1.73
C LEU A 13 18.45 11.95 -1.77
N GLN A 14 19.14 11.44 -0.77
CA GLN A 14 20.59 11.53 -0.61
C GLN A 14 21.20 10.15 -0.33
N ALA A 15 22.54 10.08 -0.37
CA ALA A 15 23.24 8.84 -0.04
C ALA A 15 22.89 8.41 1.40
N GLY A 16 22.47 7.15 1.56
CA GLY A 16 22.00 6.58 2.82
C GLY A 16 20.48 6.57 3.00
N ASP A 17 19.72 7.31 2.19
CA ASP A 17 18.26 7.16 2.15
C ASP A 17 17.88 5.83 1.47
N PRO A 18 16.79 5.17 1.89
CA PRO A 18 16.25 3.99 1.21
C PRO A 18 15.91 4.27 -0.26
N PRO A 19 15.88 3.25 -1.13
CA PRO A 19 15.37 3.41 -2.48
C PRO A 19 13.86 3.74 -2.46
N ALA A 20 13.37 4.44 -3.48
CA ALA A 20 11.95 4.79 -3.59
C ALA A 20 11.04 3.56 -3.69
N VAL A 21 11.57 2.47 -4.24
CA VAL A 21 10.89 1.17 -4.35
C VAL A 21 11.89 0.06 -4.08
N GLU A 22 11.47 -0.95 -3.34
CA GLU A 22 12.19 -2.20 -3.17
C GLU A 22 11.45 -3.31 -3.93
N ILE A 23 12.19 -4.10 -4.72
CA ILE A 23 11.64 -5.22 -5.47
C ILE A 23 12.13 -6.53 -4.82
N VAL A 24 11.17 -7.32 -4.35
CA VAL A 24 11.40 -8.64 -3.77
C VAL A 24 10.96 -9.70 -4.77
N ASN A 25 11.75 -10.76 -4.93
CA ASN A 25 11.46 -11.85 -5.86
C ASN A 25 11.09 -11.37 -7.28
N GLY A 26 11.82 -10.39 -7.81
CA GLY A 26 11.52 -9.79 -9.12
C GLY A 26 11.48 -10.76 -10.29
N ALA A 27 12.14 -11.94 -10.17
CA ALA A 27 12.12 -13.03 -11.15
C ALA A 27 11.01 -14.07 -10.89
N GLY A 28 10.14 -13.87 -9.90
CA GLY A 28 9.05 -14.76 -9.54
C GLY A 28 8.18 -15.13 -10.75
N ARG A 29 7.75 -16.40 -10.85
CA ARG A 29 7.14 -16.97 -12.06
C ARG A 29 5.61 -16.94 -12.07
N ALA A 30 4.97 -16.74 -10.93
CA ALA A 30 3.51 -16.67 -10.86
C ALA A 30 2.93 -15.61 -11.82
N PRO A 31 1.74 -15.83 -12.37
CA PRO A 31 1.03 -14.84 -13.18
C PRO A 31 0.39 -13.75 -12.29
N ALA A 32 1.17 -13.20 -11.40
CA ALA A 32 0.75 -12.17 -10.44
C ALA A 32 1.86 -11.15 -10.19
N VAL A 33 1.47 -9.93 -9.82
CA VAL A 33 2.32 -8.87 -9.28
C VAL A 33 1.71 -8.44 -7.95
N LEU A 34 2.50 -8.50 -6.88
CA LEU A 34 2.13 -8.00 -5.57
C LEU A 34 2.64 -6.58 -5.39
N VAL A 35 1.84 -5.70 -4.82
CA VAL A 35 2.20 -4.32 -4.51
C VAL A 35 1.84 -3.98 -3.07
N CYS A 36 2.64 -3.11 -2.43
CA CYS A 36 2.36 -2.59 -1.10
C CYS A 36 2.75 -1.11 -1.06
N ASP A 37 1.77 -0.26 -1.28
CA ASP A 37 1.93 1.19 -1.45
C ASP A 37 2.37 1.90 -0.18
N HIS A 38 2.09 1.30 0.98
CA HIS A 38 2.34 1.86 2.30
C HIS A 38 3.26 0.97 3.15
N ALA A 39 4.27 0.38 2.52
CA ALA A 39 5.14 -0.63 3.12
C ALA A 39 6.12 -0.08 4.17
N SER A 40 6.36 1.23 4.20
CA SER A 40 7.43 1.85 4.99
C SER A 40 6.97 3.12 5.69
N ASN A 41 7.52 3.36 6.88
CA ASN A 41 7.39 4.63 7.60
C ASN A 41 8.63 5.53 7.45
N ALA A 42 9.59 5.18 6.62
CA ALA A 42 10.78 5.97 6.39
C ALA A 42 10.43 7.35 5.80
N VAL A 43 11.19 8.34 6.24
CA VAL A 43 11.11 9.72 5.73
C VAL A 43 12.51 10.11 5.25
N PRO A 44 12.68 10.69 4.04
CA PRO A 44 13.97 11.16 3.58
C PRO A 44 14.66 12.05 4.62
N ALA A 45 15.94 11.86 4.83
CA ALA A 45 16.68 12.59 5.86
C ALA A 45 16.53 14.13 5.73
N ARG A 46 16.44 14.63 4.50
CA ARG A 46 16.23 16.06 4.23
C ARG A 46 14.88 16.61 4.69
N LEU A 47 13.89 15.75 4.94
CA LEU A 47 12.58 16.15 5.44
C LEU A 47 12.47 16.10 6.97
N SER A 48 13.56 15.75 7.68
CA SER A 48 13.63 15.83 9.16
C SER A 48 12.41 15.22 9.84
N HIS A 49 12.06 13.97 9.50
CA HIS A 49 10.89 13.22 10.01
C HIS A 49 9.54 13.95 9.80
N LEU A 50 9.46 14.93 8.88
CA LEU A 50 8.30 15.81 8.67
C LEU A 50 7.92 16.61 9.94
N GLY A 51 8.84 16.78 10.89
CA GLY A 51 8.58 17.39 12.20
C GLY A 51 7.80 16.52 13.17
N LEU A 52 7.72 15.22 12.91
CA LEU A 52 7.09 14.19 13.76
C LEU A 52 8.15 13.48 14.62
N ASP A 53 7.71 12.92 15.73
CA ASP A 53 8.52 12.01 16.55
C ASP A 53 8.41 10.56 16.07
N ASP A 54 9.26 9.67 16.59
CA ASP A 54 9.28 8.27 16.22
C ASP A 54 7.99 7.55 16.62
N ALA A 55 7.34 7.98 17.69
CA ALA A 55 6.07 7.41 18.12
C ALA A 55 4.96 7.68 17.09
N ALA A 56 4.90 8.89 16.53
CA ALA A 56 3.96 9.25 15.48
C ALA A 56 4.27 8.50 14.17
N LEU A 57 5.55 8.40 13.79
CA LEU A 57 5.98 7.64 12.61
C LEU A 57 5.78 6.13 12.77
N GLY A 58 5.72 5.62 13.97
CA GLY A 58 5.38 4.22 14.26
C GLY A 58 3.90 3.88 14.11
N ARG A 59 3.01 4.89 13.98
CA ARG A 59 1.55 4.69 13.87
C ARG A 59 1.10 4.40 12.44
N HIS A 60 -0.08 3.83 12.32
CA HIS A 60 -0.79 3.58 11.05
C HIS A 60 -0.98 4.81 10.15
N ILE A 61 -0.81 6.01 10.68
CA ILE A 61 -0.86 7.24 9.88
C ILE A 61 0.30 7.33 8.88
N ALA A 62 1.45 6.73 9.21
CA ALA A 62 2.67 6.79 8.41
C ALA A 62 2.82 5.60 7.45
N TRP A 63 2.31 4.43 7.79
CA TRP A 63 2.46 3.19 7.04
C TRP A 63 1.43 2.15 7.46
N ASP A 64 1.30 1.09 6.67
CA ASP A 64 0.42 -0.03 6.94
C ASP A 64 1.19 -1.10 7.72
N ILE A 65 0.98 -1.11 9.05
CA ILE A 65 1.73 -1.95 9.99
C ILE A 65 1.53 -3.43 9.62
N GLY A 66 2.65 -4.14 9.41
CA GLY A 66 2.67 -5.57 9.11
C GLY A 66 2.43 -5.94 7.64
N ALA A 67 1.88 -5.04 6.81
CA ALA A 67 1.58 -5.36 5.40
C ALA A 67 2.82 -5.79 4.61
N ALA A 68 3.95 -5.12 4.79
CA ALA A 68 5.21 -5.49 4.14
C ALA A 68 5.72 -6.87 4.58
N LEU A 69 5.52 -7.26 5.85
CA LEU A 69 5.91 -8.60 6.34
C LEU A 69 5.06 -9.68 5.66
N VAL A 70 3.74 -9.48 5.58
CA VAL A 70 2.85 -10.38 4.84
C VAL A 70 3.26 -10.45 3.38
N GLY A 71 3.51 -9.30 2.73
CA GLY A 71 3.91 -9.22 1.34
C GLY A 71 5.16 -10.05 1.03
N ARG A 72 6.20 -9.92 1.86
CA ARG A 72 7.46 -10.69 1.69
C ARG A 72 7.25 -12.20 1.82
N ALA A 73 6.51 -12.64 2.82
CA ALA A 73 6.18 -14.05 2.98
C ALA A 73 5.33 -14.56 1.82
N LEU A 74 4.31 -13.80 1.41
CA LEU A 74 3.41 -14.16 0.32
C LEU A 74 4.14 -14.22 -1.03
N ALA A 75 5.07 -13.29 -1.30
CA ALA A 75 5.89 -13.29 -2.51
C ALA A 75 6.69 -14.59 -2.68
N GLY A 76 7.25 -15.10 -1.57
CA GLY A 76 7.94 -16.40 -1.56
C GLY A 76 6.98 -17.58 -1.77
N LEU A 77 5.85 -17.57 -1.07
CA LEU A 77 4.86 -18.67 -1.15
C LEU A 77 4.19 -18.77 -2.51
N LEU A 78 3.96 -17.67 -3.20
CA LEU A 78 3.35 -17.62 -4.52
C LEU A 78 4.37 -17.72 -5.67
N ASP A 79 5.66 -17.50 -5.40
CA ASP A 79 6.68 -17.26 -6.41
C ASP A 79 6.33 -16.05 -7.31
N ALA A 80 5.90 -14.94 -6.69
CA ALA A 80 5.47 -13.72 -7.36
C ALA A 80 6.40 -12.53 -7.05
N PRO A 81 6.63 -11.60 -8.00
CA PRO A 81 7.29 -10.34 -7.71
C PRO A 81 6.44 -9.48 -6.77
N LEU A 82 7.12 -8.82 -5.84
CA LEU A 82 6.53 -7.86 -4.91
C LEU A 82 7.26 -6.53 -4.98
N LEU A 83 6.51 -5.45 -5.09
CA LEU A 83 7.00 -4.08 -5.07
C LEU A 83 6.57 -3.41 -3.76
N LEU A 84 7.52 -2.93 -3.00
CA LEU A 84 7.31 -2.26 -1.71
C LEU A 84 7.68 -0.79 -1.82
N ALA A 85 6.79 0.09 -1.36
CA ALA A 85 7.10 1.51 -1.22
C ALA A 85 8.22 1.72 -0.21
N GLY A 86 9.23 2.53 -0.57
CA GLY A 86 10.37 2.81 0.28
C GLY A 86 10.10 3.86 1.36
N TYR A 87 9.02 4.65 1.22
CA TYR A 87 8.76 5.80 2.08
C TYR A 87 7.33 5.85 2.59
N SER A 88 7.19 6.58 3.70
CA SER A 88 5.91 6.83 4.37
C SER A 88 4.90 7.53 3.44
N ARG A 89 3.64 7.11 3.53
CA ARG A 89 2.51 7.78 2.88
C ARG A 89 2.34 9.25 3.32
N LEU A 90 2.93 9.64 4.45
CA LEU A 90 2.95 11.03 4.88
C LEU A 90 3.86 11.91 4.01
N VAL A 91 4.88 11.33 3.36
CA VAL A 91 5.72 12.05 2.41
C VAL A 91 4.94 12.34 1.13
N ILE A 92 4.39 11.29 0.53
CA ILE A 92 3.42 11.31 -0.57
C ILE A 92 2.70 9.96 -0.58
N ASP A 93 1.38 9.97 -0.59
CA ASP A 93 0.57 8.75 -0.64
C ASP A 93 0.58 8.20 -2.07
N LEU A 94 1.19 7.01 -2.22
CA LEU A 94 1.35 6.37 -3.53
C LEU A 94 0.04 5.77 -4.05
N ASN A 95 -0.94 5.51 -3.17
CA ASN A 95 -2.26 5.00 -3.56
C ASN A 95 -3.30 6.13 -3.74
N ARG A 96 -2.85 7.37 -4.00
CA ARG A 96 -3.71 8.52 -4.32
C ARG A 96 -3.23 9.20 -5.60
N ASP A 97 -4.17 9.82 -6.33
CA ASP A 97 -3.79 10.67 -7.46
C ASP A 97 -2.85 11.78 -6.95
N PRO A 98 -1.68 11.98 -7.58
CA PRO A 98 -0.71 12.97 -7.11
C PRO A 98 -1.18 14.42 -7.30
N GLY A 99 -2.30 14.66 -7.98
CA GLY A 99 -3.00 15.94 -8.04
C GLY A 99 -4.03 16.14 -6.93
N ASP A 100 -4.42 15.06 -6.23
CA ASP A 100 -5.34 15.14 -5.08
C ASP A 100 -4.65 15.87 -3.91
N PRO A 101 -5.27 16.89 -3.31
CA PRO A 101 -4.73 17.59 -2.14
C PRO A 101 -4.41 16.66 -0.97
N THR A 102 -5.06 15.50 -0.86
CA THR A 102 -4.84 14.54 0.20
C THR A 102 -3.66 13.59 -0.07
N SER A 103 -3.05 13.63 -1.27
CA SER A 103 -1.85 12.84 -1.57
C SER A 103 -0.64 13.25 -0.73
N ILE A 104 -0.61 14.51 -0.26
CA ILE A 104 0.36 15.02 0.73
C ILE A 104 -0.44 15.69 1.85
N CYS A 105 -0.92 14.89 2.78
CA CYS A 105 -1.84 15.33 3.81
C CYS A 105 -1.14 16.20 4.88
N VAL A 106 -1.78 17.27 5.29
CA VAL A 106 -1.36 18.14 6.43
C VAL A 106 -1.86 17.57 7.76
N ILE A 107 -2.94 16.82 7.73
CA ILE A 107 -3.55 16.17 8.91
C ILE A 107 -3.86 14.73 8.53
N SER A 108 -3.43 13.79 9.37
CA SER A 108 -3.77 12.35 9.28
C SER A 108 -4.18 11.85 10.67
N ASP A 109 -5.36 11.26 10.77
CA ASP A 109 -5.94 10.77 12.04
C ASP A 109 -5.67 11.71 13.22
N ARG A 110 -6.16 12.96 13.11
CA ARG A 110 -6.02 14.05 14.12
C ARG A 110 -4.59 14.48 14.42
N SER A 111 -3.59 13.92 13.76
CA SER A 111 -2.20 14.32 13.89
C SER A 111 -1.84 15.32 12.82
N ILE A 112 -1.31 16.45 13.22
CA ILE A 112 -0.77 17.45 12.29
C ILE A 112 0.59 16.94 11.81
N VAL A 113 0.86 17.04 10.49
CA VAL A 113 2.15 16.76 9.87
C VAL A 113 2.84 18.10 9.57
N PRO A 114 3.70 18.61 10.46
CA PRO A 114 4.24 19.96 10.33
C PRO A 114 5.00 20.20 9.02
N GLY A 115 5.79 19.20 8.56
CA GLY A 115 6.58 19.27 7.34
C GLY A 115 5.76 19.25 6.04
N ASN A 116 4.42 19.14 6.14
CA ASN A 116 3.53 19.21 4.97
C ASN A 116 2.76 20.55 4.90
N ARG A 117 2.99 21.45 5.85
CA ARG A 117 2.41 22.79 5.78
C ARG A 117 3.18 23.64 4.77
N ASP A 118 2.45 24.52 4.11
CA ASP A 118 3.01 25.57 3.24
C ASP A 118 3.99 25.08 2.17
N LEU A 119 3.76 23.85 1.65
CA LEU A 119 4.60 23.29 0.59
C LEU A 119 4.43 24.07 -0.71
N THR A 120 5.56 24.51 -1.26
CA THR A 120 5.61 25.09 -2.61
C THR A 120 5.33 24.01 -3.67
N GLN A 121 5.02 24.43 -4.90
CA GLN A 121 4.90 23.51 -6.03
C GLN A 121 6.21 22.74 -6.29
N GLY A 122 7.37 23.37 -6.04
CA GLY A 122 8.68 22.74 -6.14
C GLY A 122 8.85 21.57 -5.16
N HIS A 123 8.40 21.74 -3.90
CA HIS A 123 8.43 20.67 -2.89
C HIS A 123 7.55 19.48 -3.28
N LYS A 124 6.34 19.73 -3.76
CA LYS A 124 5.40 18.68 -4.23
C LYS A 124 5.96 17.96 -5.46
N ALA A 125 6.51 18.71 -6.41
CA ALA A 125 7.12 18.16 -7.61
C ALA A 125 8.33 17.26 -7.31
N ALA A 126 9.16 17.63 -6.32
CA ALA A 126 10.29 16.82 -5.89
C ALA A 126 9.84 15.46 -5.31
N ARG A 127 8.83 15.46 -4.44
CA ARG A 127 8.26 14.21 -3.88
C ARG A 127 7.66 13.32 -4.97
N LYS A 128 6.92 13.93 -5.90
CA LYS A 128 6.37 13.22 -7.06
C LYS A 128 7.47 12.62 -7.93
N ARG A 129 8.49 13.39 -8.26
CA ARG A 129 9.59 12.94 -9.13
C ARG A 129 10.43 11.82 -8.52
N GLU A 130 10.69 11.89 -7.19
CA GLU A 130 11.68 11.02 -6.56
C GLU A 130 11.09 9.82 -5.82
N MET A 131 9.79 9.80 -5.57
CA MET A 131 9.11 8.70 -4.87
C MET A 131 7.93 8.15 -5.67
N PHE A 132 7.00 9.01 -6.05
CA PHE A 132 5.78 8.59 -6.73
C PHE A 132 6.08 8.00 -8.12
N ALA A 133 6.78 8.75 -8.97
CA ALA A 133 7.06 8.31 -10.33
C ALA A 133 7.90 7.01 -10.37
N PRO A 134 9.03 6.90 -9.63
CA PRO A 134 9.82 5.66 -9.66
C PRO A 134 9.06 4.43 -9.17
N TYR A 135 8.19 4.58 -8.16
CA TYR A 135 7.37 3.47 -7.68
C TYR A 135 6.39 3.01 -8.76
N HIS A 136 5.60 3.92 -9.32
CA HIS A 136 4.62 3.59 -10.35
C HIS A 136 5.23 3.13 -11.67
N GLU A 137 6.41 3.63 -12.03
CA GLU A 137 7.18 3.12 -13.15
C GLU A 137 7.61 1.67 -12.93
N ALA A 138 8.09 1.33 -11.72
CA ALA A 138 8.46 -0.04 -11.38
C ALA A 138 7.25 -0.98 -11.40
N VAL A 139 6.09 -0.55 -10.86
CA VAL A 139 4.85 -1.34 -10.93
C VAL A 139 4.43 -1.57 -12.38
N ALA A 140 4.43 -0.53 -13.21
CA ALA A 140 4.07 -0.64 -14.63
C ALA A 140 5.00 -1.62 -15.36
N GLN A 141 6.32 -1.57 -15.11
CA GLN A 141 7.30 -2.48 -15.72
C GLN A 141 7.08 -3.93 -15.27
N ALA A 142 6.80 -4.16 -13.98
CA ALA A 142 6.53 -5.50 -13.47
C ALA A 142 5.25 -6.10 -14.09
N VAL A 143 4.18 -5.31 -14.19
CA VAL A 143 2.93 -5.73 -14.85
C VAL A 143 3.16 -6.03 -16.33
N LEU A 144 3.84 -5.13 -17.04
CA LEU A 144 4.15 -5.31 -18.46
C LEU A 144 4.99 -6.58 -18.72
N ALA A 145 6.00 -6.83 -17.90
CA ALA A 145 6.87 -8.00 -18.02
C ALA A 145 6.13 -9.34 -17.87
N LYS A 146 5.01 -9.33 -17.14
CA LYS A 146 4.15 -10.51 -16.93
C LYS A 146 3.04 -10.68 -17.98
N GLY A 147 2.83 -9.71 -18.84
CA GLY A 147 1.79 -9.71 -19.87
C GLY A 147 0.41 -9.40 -19.32
N LYS A 148 -0.29 -10.37 -18.78
CA LYS A 148 -1.64 -10.19 -18.19
C LYS A 148 -1.71 -10.78 -16.77
N PRO A 149 -0.93 -10.25 -15.81
CA PRO A 149 -0.94 -10.79 -14.46
C PRO A 149 -2.19 -10.36 -13.69
N ALA A 150 -2.51 -11.09 -12.62
CA ALA A 150 -3.29 -10.51 -11.55
C ALA A 150 -2.45 -9.47 -10.78
N VAL A 151 -3.06 -8.37 -10.36
CA VAL A 151 -2.42 -7.39 -9.48
C VAL A 151 -3.08 -7.46 -8.11
N VAL A 152 -2.28 -7.78 -7.09
CA VAL A 152 -2.76 -7.91 -5.70
C VAL A 152 -2.12 -6.81 -4.86
N SER A 153 -2.92 -5.88 -4.38
CA SER A 153 -2.48 -4.81 -3.48
C SER A 153 -2.66 -5.22 -2.03
N LEU A 154 -1.62 -5.01 -1.21
CA LEU A 154 -1.58 -5.42 0.19
C LEU A 154 -1.55 -4.20 1.10
N HIS A 155 -2.55 -4.11 1.97
CA HIS A 155 -2.73 -3.04 2.94
C HIS A 155 -3.01 -3.58 4.34
N SER A 156 -3.04 -2.70 5.33
CA SER A 156 -3.54 -3.04 6.65
C SER A 156 -4.32 -1.90 7.29
N PHE A 157 -5.27 -2.26 8.15
CA PHE A 157 -6.13 -1.33 8.86
C PHE A 157 -6.12 -1.54 10.38
N THR A 158 -6.49 -0.51 11.11
CA THR A 158 -6.60 -0.54 12.57
C THR A 158 -7.83 -1.31 13.03
N PRO A 159 -7.78 -2.09 14.13
CA PRO A 159 -8.94 -2.81 14.68
C PRO A 159 -10.06 -1.88 15.15
N VAL A 160 -9.73 -0.62 15.40
CA VAL A 160 -10.67 0.40 15.87
C VAL A 160 -10.39 1.70 15.16
N ILE A 161 -11.42 2.41 14.74
CA ILE A 161 -11.33 3.79 14.26
C ILE A 161 -12.01 4.71 15.26
N ALA A 162 -11.35 5.82 15.60
CA ALA A 162 -11.97 6.87 16.39
C ALA A 162 -12.72 7.81 15.45
N GLY A 163 -14.04 7.75 15.44
CA GLY A 163 -14.89 8.67 14.69
C GLY A 163 -14.72 10.14 15.12
N TRP A 164 -15.13 11.09 14.28
CA TRP A 164 -15.09 12.53 14.58
C TRP A 164 -15.94 12.93 15.82
N GLY A 165 -16.88 12.07 16.26
CA GLY A 165 -17.79 12.29 17.39
C GLY A 165 -17.42 11.58 18.70
N HIS A 166 -16.17 11.13 18.88
CA HIS A 166 -15.68 10.39 20.06
C HIS A 166 -16.16 8.94 20.21
N GLU A 167 -17.02 8.44 19.37
CA GLU A 167 -17.39 7.02 19.37
C GLU A 167 -16.27 6.21 18.72
N ARG A 168 -15.79 5.22 19.46
CA ARG A 168 -14.89 4.19 18.93
C ARG A 168 -15.74 3.22 18.11
N GLN A 169 -15.44 3.09 16.84
CA GLN A 169 -16.07 2.10 15.99
C GLN A 169 -15.13 0.88 15.86
N GLU A 170 -15.58 -0.24 16.34
CA GLU A 170 -14.88 -1.51 16.18
C GLU A 170 -14.97 -1.99 14.73
N ARG A 171 -13.87 -2.60 14.26
CA ARG A 171 -13.75 -3.21 12.94
C ARG A 171 -13.60 -4.72 13.12
N PRO A 172 -14.69 -5.50 13.02
CA PRO A 172 -14.70 -6.91 13.38
C PRO A 172 -13.98 -7.80 12.38
N TRP A 173 -13.73 -7.30 11.17
CA TRP A 173 -13.10 -8.07 10.10
C TRP A 173 -11.65 -8.41 10.44
N HIS A 174 -11.25 -9.65 10.20
CA HIS A 174 -9.86 -10.06 10.25
C HIS A 174 -9.11 -9.59 9.01
N LEU A 175 -9.79 -9.63 7.87
CA LEU A 175 -9.33 -9.07 6.61
C LEU A 175 -10.52 -8.65 5.74
N GLY A 176 -10.27 -7.74 4.80
CA GLY A 176 -11.20 -7.31 3.77
C GLY A 176 -10.66 -7.60 2.38
N VAL A 177 -11.56 -7.87 1.46
CA VAL A 177 -11.29 -7.97 0.03
C VAL A 177 -12.00 -6.80 -0.64
N LEU A 178 -11.23 -5.88 -1.19
CA LEU A 178 -11.73 -4.65 -1.81
C LEU A 178 -11.56 -4.74 -3.32
N TYR A 179 -12.55 -4.28 -4.05
CA TYR A 179 -12.56 -4.24 -5.51
C TYR A 179 -13.54 -3.18 -6.01
N HIS A 180 -13.25 -2.58 -7.16
CA HIS A 180 -14.11 -1.59 -7.79
C HIS A 180 -15.02 -2.25 -8.82
N HIS A 181 -14.45 -2.92 -9.81
CA HIS A 181 -15.17 -3.77 -10.74
C HIS A 181 -14.85 -5.24 -10.47
N ASP A 182 -15.83 -6.12 -10.70
CA ASP A 182 -15.59 -7.54 -10.60
C ASP A 182 -14.87 -8.04 -11.87
N HIS A 183 -13.58 -8.20 -11.76
CA HIS A 183 -12.76 -8.81 -12.81
C HIS A 183 -12.55 -10.33 -12.59
N GLY A 184 -13.47 -10.98 -11.90
CA GLY A 184 -13.49 -12.44 -11.70
C GLY A 184 -12.68 -12.96 -10.52
N MET A 185 -11.86 -12.11 -9.86
CA MET A 185 -10.98 -12.54 -8.79
C MET A 185 -11.60 -12.38 -7.39
N ALA A 186 -12.20 -11.23 -7.11
CA ALA A 186 -12.66 -10.89 -5.77
C ALA A 186 -13.77 -11.82 -5.22
N PRO A 187 -14.83 -12.19 -5.97
CA PRO A 187 -15.84 -13.10 -5.47
C PRO A 187 -15.29 -14.48 -5.15
N ALA A 188 -14.39 -15.00 -5.98
CA ALA A 188 -13.77 -16.30 -5.75
C ALA A 188 -12.84 -16.29 -4.54
N LEU A 189 -12.06 -15.21 -4.35
CA LEU A 189 -11.22 -15.01 -3.16
C LEU A 189 -12.07 -14.91 -1.89
N LEU A 190 -13.15 -14.12 -1.91
CA LEU A 190 -14.10 -14.00 -0.81
C LEU A 190 -14.68 -15.38 -0.42
N ALA A 191 -15.12 -16.15 -1.41
CA ALA A 191 -15.66 -17.50 -1.18
C ALA A 191 -14.62 -18.43 -0.55
N ALA A 192 -13.39 -18.45 -1.07
CA ALA A 192 -12.31 -19.28 -0.55
C ALA A 192 -11.94 -18.92 0.89
N LEU A 193 -11.82 -17.64 1.19
CA LEU A 193 -11.48 -17.15 2.54
C LEU A 193 -12.60 -17.41 3.55
N ARG A 194 -13.88 -17.21 3.16
CA ARG A 194 -15.04 -17.46 4.02
C ARG A 194 -15.28 -18.95 4.27
N ALA A 195 -14.96 -19.81 3.31
CA ALA A 195 -15.08 -21.27 3.45
C ALA A 195 -14.19 -21.85 4.57
N ARG A 196 -13.17 -21.14 5.01
CA ARG A 196 -12.34 -21.55 6.16
C ARG A 196 -13.12 -21.59 7.47
N GLY A 197 -14.08 -20.69 7.68
CA GLY A 197 -14.92 -20.64 8.89
C GLY A 197 -14.25 -20.03 10.13
N ASP A 198 -12.92 -19.78 10.09
CA ASP A 198 -12.15 -19.20 11.19
C ASP A 198 -11.86 -17.70 11.02
N LEU A 199 -12.31 -17.10 9.90
CA LEU A 199 -12.08 -15.70 9.57
C LEU A 199 -13.40 -14.93 9.40
N VAL A 200 -13.39 -13.69 9.88
CA VAL A 200 -14.43 -12.70 9.52
C VAL A 200 -13.89 -11.91 8.33
N VAL A 201 -14.49 -12.13 7.15
CA VAL A 201 -14.00 -11.56 5.88
C VAL A 201 -14.97 -10.50 5.38
N GLY A 202 -14.49 -9.26 5.25
CA GLY A 202 -15.21 -8.11 4.73
C GLY A 202 -15.26 -8.11 3.19
N ASP A 203 -16.42 -7.75 2.64
CA ASP A 203 -16.64 -7.53 1.22
C ASP A 203 -16.72 -6.01 0.98
N ASN A 204 -15.66 -5.43 0.45
CA ASN A 204 -15.48 -3.97 0.42
C ASN A 204 -15.64 -3.34 1.84
N GLU A 205 -15.03 -3.99 2.83
CA GLU A 205 -14.96 -3.57 4.22
C GLU A 205 -13.52 -3.78 4.77
N PRO A 206 -13.00 -2.91 5.63
CA PRO A 206 -13.63 -1.75 6.28
C PRO A 206 -13.65 -0.49 5.39
N TYR A 207 -13.12 -0.56 4.20
CA TYR A 207 -13.14 0.48 3.18
C TYR A 207 -13.80 -0.07 1.91
N SER A 208 -14.18 0.82 0.99
CA SER A 208 -14.74 0.40 -0.28
C SER A 208 -13.95 0.99 -1.45
N ALA A 209 -13.37 0.14 -2.27
CA ALA A 209 -12.72 0.56 -3.52
C ALA A 209 -13.73 1.19 -4.51
N ARG A 210 -15.04 0.91 -4.36
CA ARG A 210 -16.12 1.50 -5.20
C ARG A 210 -16.20 3.02 -5.09
N ASN A 211 -15.57 3.61 -4.09
CA ASN A 211 -15.55 5.06 -3.87
C ASN A 211 -14.35 5.77 -4.57
N GLY A 212 -13.57 5.04 -5.38
CA GLY A 212 -12.48 5.61 -6.18
C GLY A 212 -11.23 6.01 -5.39
N HIS A 213 -10.95 5.38 -4.27
CA HIS A 213 -9.82 5.74 -3.40
C HIS A 213 -8.48 5.07 -3.73
N GLY A 214 -8.45 4.01 -4.55
CA GLY A 214 -7.22 3.30 -4.90
C GLY A 214 -6.63 3.76 -6.22
N TYR A 215 -5.47 4.43 -6.22
CA TYR A 215 -4.78 4.86 -7.45
C TYR A 215 -4.06 3.69 -8.14
N THR A 216 -3.35 2.89 -7.37
CA THR A 216 -2.46 1.85 -7.89
C THR A 216 -3.21 0.80 -8.72
N LEU A 217 -4.27 0.22 -8.18
CA LEU A 217 -5.08 -0.76 -8.92
C LEU A 217 -5.84 -0.12 -10.09
N ALA A 218 -6.38 1.08 -9.90
CA ALA A 218 -7.10 1.79 -10.96
C ALA A 218 -6.22 2.01 -12.20
N VAL A 219 -4.97 2.44 -11.99
CA VAL A 219 -4.04 2.77 -13.08
C VAL A 219 -3.35 1.54 -13.66
N HIS A 220 -2.89 0.61 -12.83
CA HIS A 220 -2.03 -0.50 -13.29
C HIS A 220 -2.77 -1.79 -13.59
N ALA A 221 -4.04 -1.90 -13.19
CA ALA A 221 -4.83 -3.10 -13.41
C ALA A 221 -6.20 -2.83 -14.05
N GLU A 222 -7.07 -2.04 -13.42
CA GLU A 222 -8.44 -1.84 -13.89
C GLU A 222 -8.50 -1.18 -15.27
N SER A 223 -7.67 -0.16 -15.52
CA SER A 223 -7.60 0.52 -16.82
C SER A 223 -7.26 -0.43 -17.97
N ALA A 224 -6.57 -1.54 -17.69
CA ALA A 224 -6.19 -2.56 -18.65
C ALA A 224 -7.09 -3.82 -18.59
N GLY A 225 -8.13 -3.83 -17.75
CA GLY A 225 -9.02 -4.98 -17.54
C GLY A 225 -8.33 -6.20 -16.96
N LEU A 226 -7.26 -6.00 -16.18
CA LEU A 226 -6.53 -7.10 -15.54
C LEU A 226 -7.24 -7.53 -14.26
N PRO A 227 -7.20 -8.84 -13.94
CA PRO A 227 -7.65 -9.32 -12.63
C PRO A 227 -6.94 -8.58 -11.51
N ASN A 228 -7.70 -8.10 -10.54
CA ASN A 228 -7.10 -7.33 -9.44
C ASN A 228 -7.92 -7.41 -8.17
N VAL A 229 -7.25 -7.19 -7.05
CA VAL A 229 -7.87 -7.13 -5.73
C VAL A 229 -6.97 -6.37 -4.76
N GLU A 230 -7.58 -5.58 -3.89
CA GLU A 230 -6.92 -5.01 -2.72
C GLU A 230 -7.29 -5.84 -1.49
N ILE A 231 -6.28 -6.24 -0.73
CA ILE A 231 -6.42 -7.01 0.50
C ILE A 231 -6.05 -6.12 1.66
N GLU A 232 -7.02 -5.85 2.49
CA GLU A 232 -6.88 -5.11 3.75
C GLU A 232 -6.80 -6.09 4.92
N ILE A 233 -5.75 -6.04 5.73
CA ILE A 233 -5.53 -6.97 6.83
C ILE A 233 -5.55 -6.21 8.15
N ARG A 234 -6.28 -6.70 9.15
CA ARG A 234 -6.29 -6.04 10.44
C ARG A 234 -4.91 -6.13 11.09
N GLN A 235 -4.29 -4.99 11.34
CA GLN A 235 -2.86 -4.85 11.67
C GLN A 235 -2.41 -5.58 12.93
N ASP A 236 -3.31 -5.74 13.93
CA ASP A 236 -3.00 -6.47 15.17
C ASP A 236 -2.77 -7.97 14.95
N LEU A 237 -3.25 -8.52 13.84
CA LEU A 237 -3.06 -9.92 13.46
C LEU A 237 -1.71 -10.19 12.79
N ILE A 238 -1.05 -9.13 12.31
CA ILE A 238 0.16 -9.19 11.48
C ILE A 238 1.28 -8.26 11.98
N ALA A 239 1.17 -7.82 13.24
CA ALA A 239 2.14 -6.91 13.84
C ALA A 239 3.53 -7.54 14.06
N ASP A 240 3.62 -8.87 14.05
CA ASP A 240 4.84 -9.64 14.17
C ASP A 240 5.04 -10.64 13.03
N ALA A 241 6.25 -11.20 12.94
CA ALA A 241 6.60 -12.14 11.87
C ALA A 241 5.71 -13.38 11.86
N ALA A 242 5.37 -13.95 13.04
CA ALA A 242 4.56 -15.15 13.14
C ALA A 242 3.12 -14.92 12.67
N GLY A 243 2.54 -13.77 13.01
CA GLY A 243 1.21 -13.34 12.52
C GLY A 243 1.21 -13.12 11.01
N ALA A 244 2.24 -12.44 10.51
CA ALA A 244 2.40 -12.17 9.09
C ALA A 244 2.56 -13.46 8.27
N GLU A 245 3.38 -14.41 8.73
CA GLU A 245 3.58 -15.72 8.07
C GLU A 245 2.27 -16.54 8.04
N ARG A 246 1.53 -16.58 9.16
CA ARG A 246 0.21 -17.25 9.19
C ARG A 246 -0.75 -16.64 8.18
N MET A 247 -0.86 -15.32 8.14
CA MET A 247 -1.77 -14.64 7.22
C MET A 247 -1.32 -14.83 5.77
N ALA A 248 -0.03 -14.76 5.48
CA ALA A 248 0.51 -15.04 4.16
C ALA A 248 0.22 -16.48 3.71
N GLY A 249 0.31 -17.48 4.60
CA GLY A 249 -0.09 -18.86 4.31
C GLY A 249 -1.57 -18.96 3.93
N ILE A 250 -2.45 -18.34 4.71
CA ILE A 250 -3.89 -18.29 4.42
C ILE A 250 -4.19 -17.67 3.05
N LEU A 251 -3.55 -16.54 2.76
CA LEU A 251 -3.72 -15.85 1.49
C LEU A 251 -3.14 -16.67 0.32
N ALA A 252 -1.99 -17.32 0.51
CA ALA A 252 -1.39 -18.16 -0.51
C ALA A 252 -2.28 -19.36 -0.86
N ASP A 253 -2.88 -20.03 0.13
CA ASP A 253 -3.79 -21.14 -0.08
C ASP A 253 -5.03 -20.72 -0.87
N ALA A 254 -5.56 -19.51 -0.62
CA ALA A 254 -6.71 -18.99 -1.33
C ALA A 254 -6.36 -18.47 -2.75
N LEU A 255 -5.19 -17.81 -2.91
CA LEU A 255 -4.81 -17.20 -4.19
C LEU A 255 -4.24 -18.18 -5.20
N LYS A 256 -3.48 -19.20 -4.79
CA LYS A 256 -2.86 -20.17 -5.72
C LYS A 256 -3.82 -20.79 -6.73
N PRO A 257 -4.99 -21.34 -6.31
CA PRO A 257 -5.94 -21.91 -7.26
C PRO A 257 -6.51 -20.86 -8.24
N LEU A 258 -6.71 -19.63 -7.75
CA LEU A 258 -7.24 -18.54 -8.57
C LEU A 258 -6.23 -18.10 -9.63
N LEU A 259 -4.97 -17.95 -9.23
CA LEU A 259 -3.88 -17.60 -10.15
C LEU A 259 -3.63 -18.70 -11.20
N ALA A 260 -3.74 -19.96 -10.81
CA ALA A 260 -3.60 -21.09 -11.74
C ALA A 260 -4.75 -21.20 -12.76
N ALA A 261 -5.90 -20.61 -12.48
CA ALA A 261 -7.07 -20.58 -13.36
C ALA A 261 -7.09 -19.36 -14.30
N LEU A 262 -6.14 -18.44 -14.19
CA LEU A 262 -6.03 -17.31 -15.12
C LEU A 262 -5.67 -17.79 -16.53
N PRO A 263 -6.21 -17.14 -17.57
CA PRO A 263 -6.00 -17.53 -18.96
C PRO A 263 -4.57 -17.34 -19.47
#